data_07207619a6bf36433b324dc6eea79b26
#
_entry.id   07207619a6bf36433b324dc6eea79b26
#
_cell.length_a   1.000
_cell.length_b   1.000
_cell.length_c   1.000
_cell.angle_alpha   90.00
_cell.angle_beta   90.00
_cell.angle_gamma   90.00
#
_symmetry.space_group_name_H-M   'P 1'
#
loop_
_entity.id
_entity.type
_entity.pdbx_description
1 polymer ?
#
loop_
_entity_poly.entity_id
_entity_poly.type
_entity_poly.pdbx_seq_one_letter_code
_entity_poly.pdbx_strand_id
1 'polypeptide(L)'
;MNKTIKYFTLFLVCFFLLKIGKAQLVDKTPAAVPVAPSIYNREPYEDPTISGINRDASRVTAYSYATINDALTSNREKSGRYISLNGEWDFAFALKPGDEPKDFYKSKVSGWKKIPIPSNWEMQGYDKPIYKSAVYPFRPVNPPYVPKDYNGVGCYQKSFTVPADWKDKNITLHFGGVSSAYKLWINGKFAGYAEDSFLPSEFNITPYLQDGENII
;
A
#
# COMPACT_ATOMS: atom_id res chain seq x y z
N MET A 1 -0.48 58.70 69.60
CA MET A 1 -0.46 59.08 68.17
C MET A 1 0.17 57.95 67.38
N ASN A 2 -0.67 57.05 66.90
CA ASN A 2 -0.24 55.90 66.04
C ASN A 2 -0.74 56.08 64.64
N LYS A 3 0.18 56.20 63.71
CA LYS A 3 -0.12 56.26 62.30
C LYS A 3 -0.03 54.83 61.76
N THR A 4 -1.18 54.28 61.40
CA THR A 4 -1.29 52.96 60.70
C THR A 4 -1.04 53.20 59.24
N ILE A 5 0.06 52.65 58.69
CA ILE A 5 0.35 52.62 57.28
C ILE A 5 -0.35 51.41 56.67
N LYS A 6 -1.34 51.67 55.74
CA LYS A 6 -1.97 50.62 54.94
C LYS A 6 -1.14 50.37 53.69
N TYR A 7 -0.57 49.21 53.57
CA TYR A 7 0.03 48.73 52.31
C TYR A 7 -1.06 48.22 51.40
N PHE A 8 -1.23 48.90 50.28
CA PHE A 8 -2.10 48.49 49.21
C PHE A 8 -1.27 47.57 48.26
N THR A 9 -1.45 46.27 48.37
CA THR A 9 -0.77 45.35 47.50
C THR A 9 -1.59 45.26 46.19
N LEU A 10 -1.06 45.88 45.15
CA LEU A 10 -1.62 45.81 43.82
C LEU A 10 -1.25 44.43 43.18
N PHE A 11 -2.18 43.51 43.13
CA PHE A 11 -2.04 42.27 42.41
C PHE A 11 -2.22 42.53 40.90
N LEU A 12 -1.10 42.62 40.17
CA LEU A 12 -1.08 42.69 38.73
C LEU A 12 -1.31 41.28 38.16
N VAL A 13 -2.56 40.92 37.82
CA VAL A 13 -2.87 39.68 37.14
C VAL A 13 -2.52 39.86 35.65
N CYS A 14 -1.32 39.41 35.28
CA CYS A 14 -0.96 39.26 33.87
C CYS A 14 -1.78 38.10 33.26
N PHE A 15 -2.87 38.43 32.56
CA PHE A 15 -3.52 37.49 31.67
C PHE A 15 -2.63 37.25 30.46
N PHE A 16 -1.84 36.18 30.49
CA PHE A 16 -1.21 35.62 29.30
C PHE A 16 -2.34 34.96 28.48
N LEU A 17 -2.85 35.66 27.49
CA LEU A 17 -3.65 35.08 26.42
C LEU A 17 -2.73 34.14 25.62
N LEU A 18 -2.63 32.90 26.04
CA LEU A 18 -2.15 31.81 25.20
C LEU A 18 -3.09 31.72 23.99
N LYS A 19 -2.73 32.35 22.89
CA LYS A 19 -3.26 31.98 21.59
C LYS A 19 -2.82 30.53 21.33
N ILE A 20 -3.70 29.60 21.63
CA ILE A 20 -3.57 28.22 21.14
C ILE A 20 -3.68 28.32 19.63
N GLY A 21 -2.55 28.49 18.97
CA GLY A 21 -2.46 28.31 17.53
C GLY A 21 -2.98 26.92 17.21
N LYS A 22 -4.05 26.84 16.44
CA LYS A 22 -4.44 25.55 15.84
C LYS A 22 -3.21 25.08 15.09
N ALA A 23 -2.52 24.07 15.62
CA ALA A 23 -1.50 23.37 14.88
C ALA A 23 -2.22 22.76 13.67
N GLN A 24 -2.09 23.40 12.54
CA GLN A 24 -2.40 22.76 11.27
C GLN A 24 -1.48 21.56 11.20
N LEU A 25 -2.04 20.38 11.38
CA LEU A 25 -1.39 19.15 10.99
C LEU A 25 -1.13 19.29 9.48
N VAL A 26 0.04 19.79 9.16
CA VAL A 26 0.54 19.71 7.79
C VAL A 26 0.63 18.23 7.50
N ASP A 27 -0.27 17.75 6.65
CA ASP A 27 -0.20 16.39 6.12
C ASP A 27 1.15 16.28 5.37
N LYS A 28 2.15 15.79 6.11
CA LYS A 28 3.45 15.42 5.55
C LYS A 28 3.40 13.97 5.09
N THR A 29 2.36 13.58 4.36
CA THR A 29 2.48 12.38 3.56
C THR A 29 3.67 12.63 2.63
N PRO A 30 4.76 11.85 2.73
CA PRO A 30 5.87 12.03 1.82
C PRO A 30 5.33 11.91 0.40
N ALA A 31 5.52 12.93 -0.41
CA ALA A 31 5.13 12.86 -1.81
C ALA A 31 5.78 11.61 -2.41
N ALA A 32 4.99 10.81 -3.12
CA ALA A 32 5.51 9.67 -3.86
C ALA A 32 6.74 10.13 -4.64
N VAL A 33 7.86 9.44 -4.48
CA VAL A 33 9.09 9.80 -5.16
C VAL A 33 8.83 9.72 -6.65
N PRO A 34 8.92 10.82 -7.42
CA PRO A 34 8.76 10.77 -8.85
C PRO A 34 9.84 9.84 -9.42
N VAL A 35 9.43 8.73 -10.00
CA VAL A 35 10.38 7.85 -10.69
C VAL A 35 10.71 8.50 -12.02
N ALA A 36 12.01 8.77 -12.23
CA ALA A 36 12.49 9.17 -13.53
C ALA A 36 12.10 8.08 -14.56
N PRO A 37 11.66 8.45 -15.77
CA PRO A 37 11.38 7.46 -16.80
C PRO A 37 12.62 6.59 -17.02
N SER A 38 12.42 5.28 -17.10
CA SER A 38 13.53 4.35 -17.37
C SER A 38 14.26 4.78 -18.63
N ILE A 39 15.56 5.04 -18.52
CA ILE A 39 16.41 5.41 -19.66
C ILE A 39 16.64 4.23 -20.61
N TYR A 40 16.21 3.03 -20.22
CA TYR A 40 16.52 1.78 -20.92
C TYR A 40 15.36 1.18 -21.70
N ASN A 41 14.16 1.77 -21.69
CA ASN A 41 12.96 1.20 -22.31
C ASN A 41 12.73 -0.27 -21.91
N ARG A 42 12.89 -0.58 -20.62
CA ARG A 42 12.77 -1.92 -20.01
C ARG A 42 11.53 -2.01 -19.15
N GLU A 43 11.11 -3.24 -18.90
CA GLU A 43 10.16 -3.49 -17.84
C GLU A 43 10.76 -3.09 -16.46
N PRO A 44 10.00 -2.55 -15.53
CA PRO A 44 10.51 -2.11 -14.23
C PRO A 44 11.36 -3.20 -13.53
N TYR A 45 10.91 -4.45 -13.57
CA TYR A 45 11.62 -5.58 -12.95
C TYR A 45 12.95 -5.98 -13.66
N GLU A 46 13.28 -5.35 -14.77
CA GLU A 46 14.57 -5.46 -15.46
C GLU A 46 15.42 -4.20 -15.34
N ASP A 47 14.98 -3.21 -14.58
CA ASP A 47 15.71 -1.98 -14.35
C ASP A 47 16.12 -1.84 -12.87
N PRO A 48 17.37 -2.10 -12.51
CA PRO A 48 17.83 -2.07 -11.12
C PRO A 48 17.77 -0.70 -10.47
N THR A 49 17.41 0.35 -11.20
CA THR A 49 17.20 1.69 -10.65
C THR A 49 15.76 1.93 -10.19
N ILE A 50 14.83 1.01 -10.52
CA ILE A 50 13.41 1.12 -10.23
C ILE A 50 13.00 0.01 -9.27
N SER A 51 12.87 0.32 -8.00
CA SER A 51 12.32 -0.61 -6.99
C SER A 51 10.84 -0.37 -6.66
N GLY A 52 10.26 0.70 -7.18
CA GLY A 52 8.85 1.04 -7.01
C GLY A 52 8.43 2.25 -7.83
N ILE A 53 7.16 2.27 -8.22
CA ILE A 53 6.51 3.40 -8.91
C ILE A 53 5.25 3.76 -8.12
N ASN A 54 5.06 5.02 -7.78
CA ASN A 54 3.94 5.50 -6.94
C ASN A 54 3.84 4.78 -5.58
N ARG A 55 4.87 4.09 -5.16
CA ARG A 55 4.97 3.47 -3.83
C ARG A 55 5.30 4.54 -2.81
N ASP A 56 4.56 4.58 -1.71
CA ASP A 56 4.86 5.46 -0.59
C ASP A 56 6.23 5.11 0.04
N ALA A 57 6.86 6.10 0.66
CA ALA A 57 8.11 5.88 1.36
C ALA A 57 7.95 4.80 2.45
N SER A 58 8.91 3.89 2.53
CA SER A 58 8.89 2.82 3.53
C SER A 58 8.85 3.40 4.94
N ARG A 59 7.95 2.86 5.77
CA ARG A 59 7.77 3.27 7.17
C ARG A 59 7.48 2.06 8.04
N VAL A 60 7.58 2.25 9.34
CA VAL A 60 7.10 1.26 10.29
C VAL A 60 5.59 1.09 10.12
N THR A 61 5.14 -0.15 10.06
CA THR A 61 3.71 -0.46 9.96
C THR A 61 2.96 0.13 11.15
N ALA A 62 1.95 0.94 10.86
CA ALA A 62 1.10 1.58 11.85
C ALA A 62 -0.35 1.62 11.37
N TYR A 63 -1.28 1.54 12.30
CA TYR A 63 -2.72 1.59 12.02
C TYR A 63 -3.35 2.78 12.72
N SER A 64 -4.29 3.43 12.03
CA SER A 64 -5.11 4.49 12.59
C SER A 64 -6.24 3.92 13.44
N TYR A 65 -6.52 4.55 14.57
CA TYR A 65 -7.67 4.23 15.43
C TYR A 65 -8.49 5.48 15.69
N ALA A 66 -9.78 5.31 15.93
CA ALA A 66 -10.67 6.43 16.22
C ALA A 66 -10.42 6.98 17.64
N THR A 67 -10.08 6.12 18.58
CA THR A 67 -9.86 6.48 19.99
C THR A 67 -8.57 5.85 20.55
N ILE A 68 -8.05 6.43 21.63
CA ILE A 68 -6.89 5.86 22.36
C ILE A 68 -7.26 4.47 22.91
N ASN A 69 -8.47 4.27 23.39
CA ASN A 69 -8.89 2.99 23.95
C ASN A 69 -8.87 1.90 22.87
N ASP A 70 -9.32 2.19 21.65
CA ASP A 70 -9.24 1.24 20.55
C ASP A 70 -7.77 0.94 20.20
N ALA A 71 -6.92 1.95 20.17
CA ALA A 71 -5.48 1.77 19.92
C ALA A 71 -4.81 0.88 20.97
N LEU A 72 -5.16 1.02 22.22
CA LEU A 72 -4.63 0.19 23.31
C LEU A 72 -4.99 -1.28 23.19
N THR A 73 -6.03 -1.63 22.41
CA THR A 73 -6.36 -3.04 22.13
C THR A 73 -5.34 -3.73 21.23
N SER A 74 -4.52 -2.98 20.52
CA SER A 74 -3.58 -3.47 19.50
C SER A 74 -4.23 -4.36 18.42
N ASN A 75 -5.54 -4.23 18.24
CA ASN A 75 -6.30 -5.01 17.26
C ASN A 75 -6.75 -4.12 16.11
N ARG A 76 -6.05 -4.21 14.98
CA ARG A 76 -6.33 -3.41 13.78
C ARG A 76 -7.75 -3.57 13.25
N GLU A 77 -8.35 -4.75 13.41
CA GLU A 77 -9.70 -5.04 12.92
C GLU A 77 -10.79 -4.28 13.71
N LYS A 78 -10.45 -3.81 14.91
CA LYS A 78 -11.31 -2.95 15.72
C LYS A 78 -11.15 -1.45 15.43
N SER A 79 -10.25 -1.08 14.52
CA SER A 79 -9.95 0.32 14.30
C SER A 79 -11.11 1.11 13.66
N GLY A 80 -12.02 0.46 12.95
CA GLY A 80 -13.02 1.11 12.09
C GLY A 80 -12.40 1.85 10.88
N ARG A 81 -11.07 1.82 10.75
CA ARG A 81 -10.31 2.44 9.66
C ARG A 81 -9.43 1.43 8.94
N TYR A 82 -9.84 0.20 8.99
CA TYR A 82 -9.14 -0.92 8.39
C TYR A 82 -10.14 -1.85 7.72
N ILE A 83 -9.82 -2.27 6.51
CA ILE A 83 -10.55 -3.31 5.77
C ILE A 83 -9.52 -4.34 5.33
N SER A 84 -9.80 -5.61 5.63
CA SER A 84 -9.00 -6.71 5.10
C SER A 84 -9.48 -7.07 3.69
N LEU A 85 -8.57 -7.09 2.75
CA LEU A 85 -8.80 -7.64 1.42
C LEU A 85 -8.38 -9.11 1.30
N ASN A 86 -7.92 -9.72 2.39
CA ASN A 86 -7.63 -11.16 2.44
C ASN A 86 -8.86 -11.99 2.06
N GLY A 87 -8.65 -13.28 1.78
CA GLY A 87 -9.69 -14.23 1.39
C GLY A 87 -9.62 -14.55 -0.10
N GLU A 88 -10.73 -14.90 -0.72
CA GLU A 88 -10.78 -15.37 -2.10
C GLU A 88 -10.59 -14.23 -3.10
N TRP A 89 -9.69 -14.45 -4.07
CA TRP A 89 -9.45 -13.59 -5.21
C TRP A 89 -9.65 -14.36 -6.52
N ASP A 90 -10.09 -13.70 -7.56
CA ASP A 90 -10.05 -14.23 -8.92
C ASP A 90 -8.59 -14.33 -9.37
N PHE A 91 -8.23 -15.47 -10.00
CA PHE A 91 -6.83 -15.76 -10.35
C PHE A 91 -6.71 -16.42 -11.72
N ALA A 92 -5.74 -15.95 -12.48
CA ALA A 92 -5.24 -16.61 -13.69
C ALA A 92 -3.71 -16.67 -13.66
N PHE A 93 -3.15 -17.76 -14.16
CA PHE A 93 -1.73 -17.97 -14.25
C PHE A 93 -1.27 -17.99 -15.71
N ALA A 94 -0.19 -17.27 -16.02
CA ALA A 94 0.49 -17.29 -17.29
C ALA A 94 1.92 -17.80 -17.12
N LEU A 95 2.43 -18.54 -18.09
CA LEU A 95 3.77 -19.15 -18.01
C LEU A 95 4.90 -18.12 -18.16
N LYS A 96 4.62 -16.99 -18.78
CA LYS A 96 5.59 -15.92 -19.02
C LYS A 96 4.92 -14.57 -19.20
N PRO A 97 5.66 -13.47 -19.02
CA PRO A 97 5.16 -12.13 -19.33
C PRO A 97 4.74 -12.01 -20.81
N GLY A 98 3.56 -11.40 -21.01
CA GLY A 98 2.94 -11.23 -22.33
C GLY A 98 1.87 -12.29 -22.66
N ASP A 99 1.79 -13.40 -21.92
CA ASP A 99 0.76 -14.44 -22.06
C ASP A 99 -0.43 -14.22 -21.11
N GLU A 100 -0.37 -13.22 -20.22
CA GLU A 100 -1.47 -12.89 -19.32
C GLU A 100 -2.71 -12.41 -20.10
N PRO A 101 -3.92 -12.64 -19.57
CA PRO A 101 -5.16 -12.20 -20.20
C PRO A 101 -5.12 -10.71 -20.49
N LYS A 102 -5.34 -10.35 -21.76
CA LYS A 102 -5.22 -8.98 -22.22
C LYS A 102 -6.23 -8.08 -21.50
N ASP A 103 -5.75 -6.94 -21.01
CA ASP A 103 -6.58 -5.88 -20.42
C ASP A 103 -7.47 -6.34 -19.24
N PHE A 104 -7.16 -7.46 -18.60
CA PHE A 104 -7.97 -8.03 -17.51
C PHE A 104 -8.22 -7.03 -16.36
N TYR A 105 -7.30 -6.10 -16.15
CA TYR A 105 -7.39 -5.08 -15.11
C TYR A 105 -8.41 -3.97 -15.40
N LYS A 106 -8.96 -3.89 -16.62
CA LYS A 106 -9.87 -2.81 -17.04
C LYS A 106 -11.31 -3.04 -16.62
N SER A 107 -11.71 -4.28 -16.41
CA SER A 107 -13.08 -4.64 -16.06
C SER A 107 -13.12 -5.91 -15.21
N LYS A 108 -14.24 -6.14 -14.55
CA LYS A 108 -14.46 -7.32 -13.74
C LYS A 108 -14.33 -8.59 -14.57
N VAL A 109 -13.46 -9.51 -14.14
CA VAL A 109 -13.28 -10.81 -14.80
C VAL A 109 -14.42 -11.76 -14.43
N SER A 110 -14.65 -12.75 -15.28
CA SER A 110 -15.61 -13.81 -15.04
C SER A 110 -15.01 -15.17 -15.41
N GLY A 111 -15.44 -16.21 -14.69
CA GLY A 111 -15.01 -17.58 -14.98
C GLY A 111 -13.57 -17.91 -14.53
N TRP A 112 -12.88 -17.00 -13.88
CA TRP A 112 -11.56 -17.29 -13.31
C TRP A 112 -11.70 -18.20 -12.09
N LYS A 113 -10.64 -18.97 -11.81
CA LYS A 113 -10.55 -19.73 -10.56
C LYS A 113 -10.32 -18.82 -9.39
N LYS A 114 -10.68 -19.28 -8.20
CA LYS A 114 -10.38 -18.58 -6.96
C LYS A 114 -9.08 -19.07 -6.35
N ILE A 115 -8.36 -18.16 -5.73
CA ILE A 115 -7.16 -18.45 -4.94
C ILE A 115 -7.29 -17.74 -3.57
N PRO A 116 -6.99 -18.42 -2.46
CA PRO A 116 -6.97 -17.77 -1.16
C PRO A 116 -5.76 -16.83 -1.02
N ILE A 117 -5.97 -15.64 -0.49
CA ILE A 117 -4.91 -14.68 -0.19
C ILE A 117 -4.93 -14.40 1.33
N PRO A 118 -3.79 -14.48 2.03
CA PRO A 118 -2.43 -14.77 1.51
C PRO A 118 -2.21 -16.26 1.21
N SER A 119 -1.56 -16.55 0.09
CA SER A 119 -1.04 -17.89 -0.23
C SER A 119 0.03 -17.79 -1.32
N ASN A 120 0.75 -18.88 -1.54
CA ASN A 120 1.63 -19.05 -2.68
C ASN A 120 0.89 -19.88 -3.74
N TRP A 121 0.91 -19.41 -4.98
CA TRP A 121 0.19 -20.05 -6.08
C TRP A 121 0.68 -21.49 -6.34
N GLU A 122 1.97 -21.78 -6.09
CA GLU A 122 2.55 -23.12 -6.21
C GLU A 122 1.87 -24.11 -5.26
N MET A 123 1.48 -23.65 -4.07
CA MET A 123 0.73 -24.47 -3.09
C MET A 123 -0.74 -24.63 -3.49
N GLN A 124 -1.22 -23.86 -4.46
CA GLN A 124 -2.57 -23.97 -5.01
C GLN A 124 -2.61 -24.75 -6.34
N GLY A 125 -1.49 -25.38 -6.69
CA GLY A 125 -1.40 -26.22 -7.89
C GLY A 125 -1.04 -25.47 -9.18
N TYR A 126 -0.55 -24.25 -9.08
CA TYR A 126 -0.03 -23.50 -10.20
C TYR A 126 1.50 -23.47 -10.13
N ASP A 127 2.16 -23.74 -11.27
CA ASP A 127 3.61 -23.77 -11.34
C ASP A 127 4.26 -24.85 -10.41
N LYS A 128 5.55 -24.74 -10.18
CA LYS A 128 6.35 -25.67 -9.39
C LYS A 128 6.96 -24.95 -8.20
N PRO A 129 6.86 -25.51 -6.98
CA PRO A 129 7.61 -25.00 -5.84
C PRO A 129 9.11 -25.04 -6.13
N ILE A 130 9.76 -23.88 -6.13
CA ILE A 130 11.19 -23.77 -6.36
C ILE A 130 11.84 -23.23 -5.10
N TYR A 131 12.72 -24.06 -4.51
CA TYR A 131 13.56 -23.62 -3.41
C TYR A 131 15.02 -23.59 -3.85
N LYS A 132 15.61 -22.40 -3.83
CA LYS A 132 17.04 -22.18 -4.12
C LYS A 132 17.61 -21.20 -3.10
N SER A 133 18.60 -21.64 -2.35
CA SER A 133 19.25 -20.83 -1.32
C SER A 133 20.52 -20.11 -1.79
N ALA A 134 21.16 -20.59 -2.86
CA ALA A 134 22.48 -20.13 -3.26
C ALA A 134 22.60 -19.70 -4.71
N VAL A 135 21.60 -19.95 -5.55
CA VAL A 135 21.62 -19.64 -6.99
C VAL A 135 20.25 -19.20 -7.47
N TYR A 136 20.21 -18.47 -8.57
CA TYR A 136 18.94 -18.12 -9.21
C TYR A 136 18.17 -19.38 -9.66
N PRO A 137 16.83 -19.36 -9.60
CA PRO A 137 15.99 -20.51 -9.97
C PRO A 137 15.99 -20.82 -11.46
N PHE A 138 16.55 -19.97 -12.29
CA PHE A 138 16.56 -20.06 -13.75
C PHE A 138 17.96 -19.99 -14.35
N ARG A 139 18.09 -20.43 -15.60
CA ARG A 139 19.31 -20.41 -16.41
C ARG A 139 18.96 -20.03 -17.86
N PRO A 140 19.83 -19.30 -18.59
CA PRO A 140 21.06 -18.67 -18.11
C PRO A 140 20.76 -17.49 -17.14
N VAL A 141 21.73 -17.17 -16.28
CA VAL A 141 21.69 -15.97 -15.45
C VAL A 141 22.27 -14.81 -16.24
N ASN A 142 21.48 -13.81 -16.55
CA ASN A 142 21.88 -12.64 -17.34
C ASN A 142 21.27 -11.33 -16.78
N PRO A 143 21.72 -10.88 -15.58
CA PRO A 143 21.20 -9.67 -14.99
C PRO A 143 21.36 -8.44 -15.89
N PRO A 144 20.41 -7.53 -15.90
CA PRO A 144 19.18 -7.49 -15.11
C PRO A 144 18.00 -8.22 -15.76
N TYR A 145 18.22 -8.96 -16.85
CA TYR A 145 17.15 -9.58 -17.61
C TYR A 145 16.62 -10.85 -16.95
N VAL A 146 15.31 -11.02 -17.03
CA VAL A 146 14.62 -12.25 -16.63
C VAL A 146 14.33 -13.14 -17.83
N PRO A 147 14.12 -14.47 -17.65
CA PRO A 147 13.74 -15.36 -18.75
C PRO A 147 12.47 -14.91 -19.46
N LYS A 148 12.47 -15.05 -20.77
CA LYS A 148 11.33 -14.68 -21.63
C LYS A 148 10.48 -15.89 -22.06
N ASP A 149 10.98 -17.08 -21.86
CA ASP A 149 10.35 -18.36 -22.21
C ASP A 149 9.58 -18.98 -21.04
N TYR A 150 10.08 -18.81 -19.83
CA TYR A 150 9.45 -19.30 -18.62
C TYR A 150 9.74 -18.36 -17.44
N ASN A 151 8.73 -17.60 -17.04
CA ASN A 151 8.78 -16.71 -15.88
C ASN A 151 7.33 -16.42 -15.46
N GLY A 152 6.80 -17.25 -14.55
CA GLY A 152 5.39 -17.27 -14.17
C GLY A 152 4.82 -15.89 -13.80
N VAL A 153 3.63 -15.60 -14.26
CA VAL A 153 2.87 -14.38 -13.96
C VAL A 153 1.53 -14.75 -13.36
N GLY A 154 1.30 -14.29 -12.13
CA GLY A 154 -0.01 -14.40 -11.47
C GLY A 154 -0.84 -13.14 -11.71
N CYS A 155 -2.02 -13.30 -12.27
CA CYS A 155 -3.00 -12.24 -12.43
C CYS A 155 -4.07 -12.40 -11.36
N TYR A 156 -4.24 -11.37 -10.55
CA TYR A 156 -5.15 -11.35 -9.43
C TYR A 156 -6.19 -10.27 -9.60
N GLN A 157 -7.45 -10.55 -9.25
CA GLN A 157 -8.49 -9.52 -9.23
C GLN A 157 -9.42 -9.71 -8.03
N LYS A 158 -9.82 -8.62 -7.40
CA LYS A 158 -10.84 -8.58 -6.36
C LYS A 158 -11.68 -7.33 -6.48
N SER A 159 -12.98 -7.48 -6.26
CA SER A 159 -13.87 -6.35 -6.02
C SER A 159 -13.88 -5.98 -4.54
N PHE A 160 -13.93 -4.69 -4.25
CA PHE A 160 -14.06 -4.18 -2.89
C PHE A 160 -14.84 -2.87 -2.85
N THR A 161 -15.38 -2.53 -1.70
CA THR A 161 -16.09 -1.26 -1.47
C THR A 161 -15.45 -0.53 -0.31
N VAL A 162 -15.23 0.76 -0.47
CA VAL A 162 -14.78 1.64 0.60
C VAL A 162 -15.99 2.12 1.39
N PRO A 163 -15.99 2.08 2.74
CA PRO A 163 -17.08 2.58 3.54
C PRO A 163 -17.40 4.06 3.27
N ALA A 164 -18.68 4.42 3.27
CA ALA A 164 -19.12 5.78 2.95
C ALA A 164 -18.56 6.83 3.93
N ASP A 165 -18.32 6.46 5.19
CA ASP A 165 -17.74 7.32 6.21
C ASP A 165 -16.23 7.55 6.05
N TRP A 166 -15.61 6.88 5.07
CA TRP A 166 -14.22 7.13 4.67
C TRP A 166 -14.12 8.17 3.54
N LYS A 167 -15.23 8.73 3.10
CA LYS A 167 -15.22 9.86 2.17
C LYS A 167 -14.33 10.97 2.73
N ASP A 168 -13.58 11.60 1.88
CA ASP A 168 -12.61 12.65 2.21
C ASP A 168 -11.41 12.17 3.09
N LYS A 169 -11.18 10.85 3.17
CA LYS A 169 -9.98 10.28 3.79
C LYS A 169 -8.97 9.88 2.73
N ASN A 170 -7.70 9.92 3.12
CA ASN A 170 -6.65 9.27 2.34
C ASN A 170 -6.72 7.75 2.54
N ILE A 171 -6.89 7.02 1.47
CA ILE A 171 -6.99 5.57 1.47
C ILE A 171 -5.65 4.99 1.01
N THR A 172 -4.98 4.34 1.93
CA THR A 172 -3.73 3.64 1.67
C THR A 172 -3.99 2.14 1.52
N LEU A 173 -3.59 1.59 0.40
CA LEU A 173 -3.54 0.14 0.19
C LEU A 173 -2.21 -0.39 0.69
N HIS A 174 -2.27 -1.37 1.61
CA HIS A 174 -1.12 -1.97 2.24
C HIS A 174 -0.96 -3.43 1.82
N PHE A 175 0.17 -3.77 1.23
CA PHE A 175 0.60 -5.14 1.00
C PHE A 175 1.66 -5.51 2.03
N GLY A 176 1.42 -6.55 2.81
CA GLY A 176 2.36 -7.03 3.83
C GLY A 176 3.61 -7.70 3.24
N GLY A 177 3.51 -8.21 2.03
CA GLY A 177 4.60 -8.81 1.25
C GLY A 177 4.04 -9.46 0.01
N VAL A 178 4.68 -9.23 -1.13
CA VAL A 178 4.34 -9.83 -2.43
C VAL A 178 5.62 -10.29 -3.11
N SER A 179 5.72 -11.57 -3.41
CA SER A 179 6.89 -12.14 -4.08
C SER A 179 6.66 -12.21 -5.60
N SER A 180 7.56 -11.64 -6.42
CA SER A 180 8.72 -10.85 -6.02
C SER A 180 8.62 -9.42 -6.53
N ALA A 181 7.90 -9.21 -7.62
CA ALA A 181 7.60 -7.92 -8.24
C ALA A 181 6.15 -7.92 -8.72
N TYR A 182 5.46 -6.78 -8.65
CA TYR A 182 4.08 -6.69 -9.09
C TYR A 182 3.69 -5.30 -9.57
N LYS A 183 2.77 -5.28 -10.51
CA LYS A 183 2.08 -4.08 -11.00
C LYS A 183 0.69 -4.01 -10.39
N LEU A 184 0.26 -2.80 -10.05
CA LEU A 184 -1.02 -2.53 -9.40
C LEU A 184 -1.90 -1.67 -10.30
N TRP A 185 -3.15 -2.10 -10.47
CA TRP A 185 -4.20 -1.29 -11.11
C TRP A 185 -5.40 -1.17 -10.17
N ILE A 186 -6.03 -0.01 -10.19
CA ILE A 186 -7.31 0.24 -9.51
C ILE A 186 -8.28 0.80 -10.55
N ASN A 187 -9.42 0.14 -10.73
CA ASN A 187 -10.44 0.55 -11.70
C ASN A 187 -9.86 0.78 -13.12
N GLY A 188 -8.98 -0.10 -13.55
CA GLY A 188 -8.34 -0.04 -14.87
C GLY A 188 -7.21 0.97 -15.02
N LYS A 189 -6.93 1.78 -14.00
CA LYS A 189 -5.85 2.77 -14.01
C LYS A 189 -4.62 2.21 -13.31
N PHE A 190 -3.44 2.39 -13.91
CA PHE A 190 -2.18 2.00 -13.28
C PHE A 190 -1.96 2.82 -12.01
N ALA A 191 -1.89 2.13 -10.89
CA ALA A 191 -1.74 2.74 -9.58
C ALA A 191 -0.30 2.64 -9.06
N GLY A 192 0.47 1.62 -9.46
CA GLY A 192 1.84 1.51 -9.01
C GLY A 192 2.54 0.20 -9.33
N TYR A 193 3.78 0.13 -8.88
CA TYR A 193 4.67 -1.03 -8.99
C TYR A 193 5.51 -1.13 -7.72
N ALA A 194 5.83 -2.34 -7.28
CA ALA A 194 6.78 -2.59 -6.21
C ALA A 194 7.53 -3.91 -6.40
N GLU A 195 8.72 -3.93 -5.84
CA GLU A 195 9.56 -5.10 -5.63
C GLU A 195 9.81 -5.27 -4.13
N ASP A 196 10.49 -6.36 -3.78
CA ASP A 196 10.88 -6.73 -2.43
C ASP A 196 9.85 -7.63 -1.74
N SER A 197 10.12 -8.92 -1.81
CA SER A 197 9.22 -9.99 -1.36
C SER A 197 8.83 -9.92 0.13
N PHE A 198 9.67 -9.35 0.97
CA PHE A 198 9.58 -9.47 2.43
C PHE A 198 9.27 -8.14 3.14
N LEU A 199 9.28 -7.03 2.42
CA LEU A 199 8.93 -5.73 2.97
C LEU A 199 7.51 -5.31 2.59
N PRO A 200 6.83 -4.60 3.47
CA PRO A 200 5.55 -4.01 3.13
C PRO A 200 5.69 -2.94 2.04
N SER A 201 4.68 -2.85 1.20
CA SER A 201 4.53 -1.75 0.25
C SER A 201 3.17 -1.10 0.39
N GLU A 202 3.14 0.22 0.31
CA GLU A 202 1.94 1.03 0.49
C GLU A 202 1.75 1.95 -0.70
N PHE A 203 0.48 2.17 -1.07
CA PHE A 203 0.08 3.03 -2.18
C PHE A 203 -1.11 3.88 -1.78
N ASN A 204 -1.05 5.17 -2.02
CA ASN A 204 -2.24 6.01 -1.93
C ASN A 204 -3.15 5.74 -3.13
N ILE A 205 -4.25 5.03 -2.89
CA ILE A 205 -5.21 4.67 -3.94
C ILE A 205 -6.38 5.66 -4.06
N THR A 206 -6.45 6.67 -3.19
CA THR A 206 -7.54 7.66 -3.17
C THR A 206 -7.89 8.24 -4.55
N PRO A 207 -6.90 8.62 -5.41
CA PRO A 207 -7.20 9.22 -6.71
C PRO A 207 -7.83 8.26 -7.74
N TYR A 208 -7.80 6.96 -7.45
CA TYR A 208 -8.26 5.91 -8.37
C TYR A 208 -9.63 5.34 -7.98
N LEU A 209 -10.13 5.68 -6.79
CA LEU A 209 -11.37 5.15 -6.25
C LEU A 209 -12.59 5.80 -6.91
N GLN A 210 -13.69 5.06 -6.90
CA GLN A 210 -15.02 5.50 -7.31
C GLN A 210 -16.06 5.13 -6.25
N ASP A 211 -17.21 5.75 -6.30
CA ASP A 211 -18.33 5.40 -5.42
C ASP A 211 -18.81 3.97 -5.73
N GLY A 212 -19.09 3.21 -4.68
CA GLY A 212 -19.56 1.82 -4.80
C GLY A 212 -18.44 0.81 -4.97
N GLU A 213 -18.62 -0.13 -5.92
CA GLU A 213 -17.66 -1.22 -6.16
C GLU A 213 -16.42 -0.72 -6.89
N ASN A 214 -15.25 -1.07 -6.36
CA ASN A 214 -13.95 -0.85 -6.94
C ASN A 214 -13.30 -2.19 -7.30
N ILE A 215 -12.40 -2.19 -8.26
CA ILE A 215 -11.66 -3.36 -8.73
C ILE A 215 -10.16 -3.12 -8.54
N ILE A 216 -9.49 -4.05 -7.90
CA ILE A 216 -8.04 -4.15 -7.77
C ILE A 216 -7.53 -5.35 -8.56
#